data_54071e670f0333fead256367306ada0c
#
_entry.id   54071e670f0333fead256367306ada0c
#
_cell.length_a   1.000
_cell.length_b   1.000
_cell.length_c   1.000
_cell.angle_alpha   90.00
_cell.angle_beta   90.00
_cell.angle_gamma   90.00
#
_symmetry.space_group_name_H-M   'P 1'
#
loop_
_entity.id
_entity.type
_entity.pdbx_description
1 polymer ?
#
loop_
_entity_poly.entity_id
_entity_poly.type
_entity_poly.pdbx_seq_one_letter_code
_entity_poly.pdbx_strand_id
1 'polypeptide(L)'
;IIPIFVPHQGCPHDCIFCNQKKITGLSTSMTDEDARDIIIESLKTIPDDAEVEIAFFGGSFTAIDTDIQRKLLSVAKDFKDMGKVDDIRLSTRPDCIDDKELDLLKEYGVTIIELGVQSMNEDVLVKSIRGHHRDVVFTSAKMIKLAGFKLGLQMMLGLPGDSKDRCISTARDFVDIKPDFVRIYPTLVIKETGLEEELKSGRYRPFTIEECIDISKRLMVIFYLNDIGVIRVGLQATEDIQLGLDVLAGPYHPAFRELVRSRMVRDYLDDVISRRYEEEGYDPSKGDNCKSFENGYVKIDKKDLL
;
A
#
# COMPACT_ATOMS: atom_id res chain seq x y z
N ILE A 1 -2.03 8.74 -12.42
CA ILE A 1 -0.87 9.07 -11.55
C ILE A 1 0.39 9.00 -12.39
N ILE A 2 1.21 10.05 -12.34
CA ILE A 2 2.55 10.13 -12.93
C ILE A 2 3.56 9.79 -11.85
N PRO A 3 4.19 8.60 -11.86
CA PRO A 3 5.13 8.19 -10.82
C PRO A 3 6.52 8.78 -11.11
N ILE A 4 7.10 9.45 -10.13
CA ILE A 4 8.48 9.90 -10.14
C ILE A 4 9.21 9.12 -9.03
N PHE A 5 10.13 8.24 -9.41
CA PHE A 5 10.89 7.46 -8.45
C PHE A 5 12.14 8.23 -8.02
N VAL A 6 12.14 8.64 -6.76
CA VAL A 6 13.29 9.30 -6.16
C VAL A 6 14.20 8.21 -5.57
N PRO A 7 15.46 8.12 -6.01
CA PRO A 7 16.38 7.12 -5.50
C PRO A 7 16.56 7.22 -4.00
N HIS A 8 16.98 6.10 -3.40
CA HIS A 8 17.21 5.95 -1.96
C HIS A 8 18.45 6.78 -1.51
N GLN A 9 18.27 8.09 -1.47
CA GLN A 9 19.22 9.03 -0.89
C GLN A 9 18.58 9.59 0.38
N GLY A 10 19.23 9.38 1.53
CA GLY A 10 18.80 9.99 2.79
C GLY A 10 17.88 9.17 3.70
N CYS A 11 17.48 7.95 3.33
CA CYS A 11 16.76 7.12 4.29
C CYS A 11 17.69 6.78 5.48
N PRO A 12 17.32 7.13 6.73
CA PRO A 12 18.22 6.99 7.88
C PRO A 12 18.44 5.54 8.33
N HIS A 13 17.67 4.58 7.79
CA HIS A 13 17.70 3.18 8.18
C HIS A 13 17.63 2.23 6.98
N ASP A 14 18.39 1.14 7.06
CA ASP A 14 18.34 0.03 6.11
C ASP A 14 17.37 -1.04 6.61
N CYS A 15 16.08 -0.88 6.27
CA CYS A 15 15.08 -1.87 6.64
C CYS A 15 15.42 -3.23 6.03
N ILE A 16 15.28 -4.31 6.81
CA ILE A 16 15.72 -5.66 6.46
C ILE A 16 15.13 -6.19 5.13
N PHE A 17 13.98 -5.68 4.71
CA PHE A 17 13.24 -6.09 3.51
C PHE A 17 13.51 -5.19 2.29
N CYS A 18 14.30 -4.11 2.46
CA CYS A 18 14.37 -3.04 1.47
C CYS A 18 15.61 -3.15 0.58
N ASN A 19 15.39 -3.14 -0.72
CA ASN A 19 16.43 -2.89 -1.71
C ASN A 19 15.85 -1.94 -2.76
N GLN A 20 15.94 -0.64 -2.50
CA GLN A 20 15.35 0.38 -3.37
C GLN A 20 15.97 0.38 -4.76
N LYS A 21 17.24 0.10 -4.89
CA LYS A 21 17.91 0.04 -6.21
C LYS A 21 17.28 -1.01 -7.12
N LYS A 22 16.91 -2.16 -6.56
CA LYS A 22 16.22 -3.23 -7.31
C LYS A 22 14.72 -2.96 -7.49
N ILE A 23 14.07 -2.36 -6.48
CA ILE A 23 12.63 -2.08 -6.53
C ILE A 23 12.30 -0.98 -7.54
N THR A 24 13.17 0.02 -7.67
CA THR A 24 12.94 1.16 -8.58
C THR A 24 13.62 1.00 -9.94
N GLY A 25 14.58 0.09 -10.06
CA GLY A 25 15.41 -0.06 -11.27
C GLY A 25 16.34 1.13 -11.55
N LEU A 26 16.36 2.14 -10.66
CA LEU A 26 17.14 3.36 -10.84
C LEU A 26 18.42 3.33 -10.00
N SER A 27 19.55 3.52 -10.66
CA SER A 27 20.88 3.62 -10.03
C SER A 27 21.38 5.06 -9.92
N THR A 28 20.73 6.01 -10.61
CA THR A 28 21.13 7.42 -10.69
C THR A 28 20.20 8.32 -9.88
N SER A 29 20.72 9.48 -9.48
CA SER A 29 19.91 10.52 -8.83
C SER A 29 18.89 11.08 -9.81
N MET A 30 17.62 11.21 -9.37
CA MET A 30 16.58 11.92 -10.10
C MET A 30 16.88 13.42 -10.08
N THR A 31 17.00 14.03 -11.25
CA THR A 31 17.15 15.48 -11.39
C THR A 31 15.77 16.16 -11.63
N ASP A 32 15.72 17.46 -11.48
CA ASP A 32 14.55 18.26 -11.83
C ASP A 32 14.25 18.22 -13.34
N GLU A 33 15.26 18.12 -14.19
CA GLU A 33 15.12 17.93 -15.63
C GLU A 33 14.52 16.56 -15.96
N ASP A 34 15.02 15.49 -15.36
CA ASP A 34 14.45 14.14 -15.53
C ASP A 34 12.98 14.09 -15.09
N ALA A 35 12.66 14.71 -13.93
CA ALA A 35 11.29 14.77 -13.43
C ALA A 35 10.37 15.54 -14.40
N ARG A 36 10.83 16.66 -14.97
CA ARG A 36 10.10 17.44 -15.96
C ARG A 36 9.84 16.63 -17.22
N ASP A 37 10.82 15.92 -17.73
CA ASP A 37 10.69 15.10 -18.94
C ASP A 37 9.70 13.95 -18.72
N ILE A 38 9.76 13.28 -17.58
CA ILE A 38 8.79 12.22 -17.21
C ILE A 38 7.36 12.78 -17.20
N ILE A 39 7.15 13.95 -16.62
CA ILE A 39 5.82 14.57 -16.56
C ILE A 39 5.34 14.91 -17.97
N ILE A 40 6.18 15.57 -18.80
CA ILE A 40 5.83 15.95 -20.16
C ILE A 40 5.47 14.73 -21.01
N GLU A 41 6.27 13.67 -20.96
CA GLU A 41 6.01 12.45 -21.72
C GLU A 41 4.73 11.75 -21.24
N SER A 42 4.51 11.71 -19.93
CA SER A 42 3.28 11.11 -19.37
C SER A 42 2.03 11.86 -19.78
N LEU A 43 2.06 13.18 -19.76
CA LEU A 43 0.92 14.03 -20.14
C LEU A 43 0.49 13.85 -21.60
N LYS A 44 1.39 13.42 -22.50
CA LYS A 44 1.03 13.15 -23.91
C LYS A 44 0.04 12.00 -24.07
N THR A 45 -0.02 11.09 -23.10
CA THR A 45 -0.84 9.86 -23.17
C THR A 45 -2.06 9.90 -22.25
N ILE A 46 -2.18 10.93 -21.42
CA ILE A 46 -3.29 11.10 -20.46
C ILE A 46 -4.41 11.89 -21.15
N PRO A 47 -5.68 11.44 -21.09
CA PRO A 47 -6.82 12.21 -21.58
C PRO A 47 -6.95 13.57 -20.89
N ASP A 48 -7.43 14.59 -21.63
CA ASP A 48 -7.55 15.97 -21.13
C ASP A 48 -8.55 16.13 -19.97
N ASP A 49 -9.50 15.20 -19.82
CA ASP A 49 -10.52 15.18 -18.76
C ASP A 49 -10.16 14.31 -17.55
N ALA A 50 -8.95 13.74 -17.52
CA ALA A 50 -8.50 12.90 -16.43
C ALA A 50 -7.97 13.72 -15.25
N GLU A 51 -8.31 13.32 -14.03
CA GLU A 51 -7.62 13.80 -12.82
C GLU A 51 -6.18 13.28 -12.77
N VAL A 52 -5.22 14.20 -12.73
CA VAL A 52 -3.79 13.88 -12.80
C VAL A 52 -3.10 14.15 -11.48
N GLU A 53 -2.44 13.13 -10.95
CA GLU A 53 -1.60 13.27 -9.76
C GLU A 53 -0.12 13.03 -10.12
N ILE A 54 0.79 13.88 -9.67
CA ILE A 54 2.23 13.57 -9.61
C ILE A 54 2.53 12.90 -8.29
N ALA A 55 3.25 11.78 -8.31
CA ALA A 55 3.56 11.01 -7.12
C ALA A 55 5.05 10.73 -7.00
N PHE A 56 5.68 11.26 -5.94
CA PHE A 56 7.07 10.96 -5.61
C PHE A 56 7.12 9.69 -4.76
N PHE A 57 7.68 8.63 -5.33
CA PHE A 57 7.84 7.30 -4.73
C PHE A 57 9.32 6.91 -4.61
N GLY A 58 9.59 5.79 -3.96
CA GLY A 58 10.91 5.20 -3.82
C GLY A 58 11.39 5.23 -2.37
N GLY A 59 12.36 6.08 -2.07
CA GLY A 59 12.87 6.28 -0.71
C GLY A 59 11.92 7.11 0.16
N SER A 60 12.47 7.67 1.23
CA SER A 60 11.75 8.61 2.10
C SER A 60 11.93 10.02 1.56
N PHE A 61 10.91 10.60 0.94
CA PHE A 61 11.04 11.90 0.24
C PHE A 61 11.51 13.01 1.19
N THR A 62 10.93 13.13 2.37
CA THR A 62 11.28 14.17 3.36
C THR A 62 12.61 13.90 4.11
N ALA A 63 13.31 12.80 3.79
CA ALA A 63 14.64 12.50 4.33
C ALA A 63 15.78 12.81 3.35
N ILE A 64 15.48 13.20 2.10
CA ILE A 64 16.49 13.64 1.15
C ILE A 64 16.88 15.09 1.42
N ASP A 65 17.99 15.51 0.83
CA ASP A 65 18.45 16.91 0.94
C ASP A 65 17.36 17.92 0.55
N THR A 66 17.18 18.97 1.37
CA THR A 66 16.11 19.96 1.19
C THR A 66 16.20 20.71 -0.14
N ASP A 67 17.40 20.94 -0.67
CA ASP A 67 17.55 21.62 -1.96
C ASP A 67 17.11 20.70 -3.11
N ILE A 68 17.31 19.40 -2.99
CA ILE A 68 16.81 18.41 -3.94
C ILE A 68 15.28 18.34 -3.85
N GLN A 69 14.71 18.31 -2.63
CA GLN A 69 13.26 18.38 -2.44
C GLN A 69 12.66 19.61 -3.14
N ARG A 70 13.24 20.79 -2.89
CA ARG A 70 12.78 22.07 -3.49
C ARG A 70 12.79 22.02 -5.01
N LYS A 71 13.85 21.51 -5.62
CA LYS A 71 13.96 21.37 -7.08
C LYS A 71 12.87 20.49 -7.66
N LEU A 72 12.71 19.28 -7.12
CA LEU A 72 11.70 18.33 -7.59
C LEU A 72 10.27 18.84 -7.38
N LEU A 73 9.99 19.41 -6.21
CA LEU A 73 8.69 19.99 -5.89
C LEU A 73 8.36 21.21 -6.73
N SER A 74 9.37 22.04 -7.06
CA SER A 74 9.18 23.22 -7.95
C SER A 74 8.68 22.78 -9.32
N VAL A 75 9.27 21.73 -9.89
CA VAL A 75 8.80 21.18 -11.17
C VAL A 75 7.34 20.72 -11.07
N ALA A 76 6.99 19.94 -10.05
CA ALA A 76 5.62 19.48 -9.89
C ALA A 76 4.63 20.64 -9.69
N LYS A 77 5.03 21.66 -8.92
CA LYS A 77 4.24 22.87 -8.70
C LYS A 77 4.00 23.65 -10.00
N ASP A 78 5.01 23.80 -10.87
CA ASP A 78 4.87 24.47 -12.16
C ASP A 78 3.70 23.85 -12.96
N PHE A 79 3.64 22.52 -13.07
CA PHE A 79 2.56 21.84 -13.79
C PHE A 79 1.20 21.97 -13.11
N LYS A 80 1.17 22.01 -11.78
CA LYS A 80 -0.05 22.24 -11.01
C LYS A 80 -0.56 23.66 -11.21
N ASP A 81 0.31 24.64 -11.16
CA ASP A 81 -0.04 26.07 -11.37
C ASP A 81 -0.50 26.33 -12.81
N MET A 82 -0.04 25.54 -13.79
CA MET A 82 -0.53 25.54 -15.17
C MET A 82 -1.90 24.82 -15.33
N GLY A 83 -2.45 24.24 -14.27
CA GLY A 83 -3.70 23.46 -14.34
C GLY A 83 -3.59 22.14 -15.10
N LYS A 84 -2.38 21.58 -15.24
CA LYS A 84 -2.13 20.29 -15.90
C LYS A 84 -2.11 19.12 -14.91
N VAL A 85 -2.02 19.41 -13.63
CA VAL A 85 -1.96 18.44 -12.54
C VAL A 85 -2.84 18.92 -11.39
N ASP A 86 -3.65 18.03 -10.84
CA ASP A 86 -4.61 18.34 -9.77
C ASP A 86 -3.96 18.21 -8.40
N ASP A 87 -3.22 17.11 -8.17
CA ASP A 87 -2.65 16.79 -6.88
C ASP A 87 -1.16 16.42 -6.96
N ILE A 88 -0.41 16.76 -5.92
CA ILE A 88 0.98 16.33 -5.70
C ILE A 88 1.01 15.44 -4.47
N ARG A 89 1.56 14.25 -4.64
CA ARG A 89 1.64 13.21 -3.63
C ARG A 89 3.08 12.80 -3.37
N LEU A 90 3.39 12.41 -2.15
CA LEU A 90 4.69 11.81 -1.84
C LEU A 90 4.57 10.71 -0.80
N SER A 91 5.56 9.81 -0.80
CA SER A 91 5.71 8.77 0.22
C SER A 91 6.93 9.07 1.10
N THR A 92 6.75 8.92 2.41
CA THR A 92 7.83 9.13 3.36
C THR A 92 7.68 8.25 4.60
N ARG A 93 8.66 8.34 5.51
CA ARG A 93 8.68 7.66 6.80
C ARG A 93 7.98 8.50 7.86
N PRO A 94 7.36 7.87 8.88
CA PRO A 94 6.75 8.60 9.98
C PRO A 94 7.74 9.47 10.77
N ASP A 95 8.98 9.00 10.95
CA ASP A 95 10.06 9.68 11.69
C ASP A 95 10.78 10.78 10.89
N CYS A 96 10.32 11.05 9.65
CA CYS A 96 10.85 12.12 8.80
C CYS A 96 9.79 13.21 8.53
N ILE A 97 8.91 13.45 9.50
CA ILE A 97 7.88 14.51 9.47
C ILE A 97 8.10 15.43 10.65
N ASP A 98 8.28 16.71 10.36
CA ASP A 98 8.27 17.80 11.33
C ASP A 98 7.54 19.02 10.74
N ASP A 99 7.39 20.08 11.56
CA ASP A 99 6.66 21.28 11.15
C ASP A 99 7.31 21.99 9.95
N LYS A 100 8.66 21.97 9.88
CA LYS A 100 9.40 22.62 8.79
C LYS A 100 9.19 21.89 7.47
N GLU A 101 9.19 20.56 7.50
CA GLU A 101 8.90 19.73 6.34
C GLU A 101 7.45 19.96 5.88
N LEU A 102 6.49 19.98 6.79
CA LEU A 102 5.10 20.24 6.43
C LEU A 102 4.88 21.62 5.84
N ASP A 103 5.55 22.65 6.37
CA ASP A 103 5.52 24.01 5.81
C ASP A 103 6.11 24.04 4.39
N LEU A 104 7.26 23.37 4.18
CA LEU A 104 7.87 23.25 2.87
C LEU A 104 6.92 22.56 1.88
N LEU A 105 6.36 21.40 2.24
CA LEU A 105 5.44 20.67 1.38
C LEU A 105 4.21 21.50 1.01
N LYS A 106 3.70 22.29 1.95
CA LYS A 106 2.58 23.19 1.74
C LYS A 106 2.92 24.33 0.79
N GLU A 107 4.10 24.94 0.92
CA GLU A 107 4.62 25.98 0.03
C GLU A 107 4.62 25.53 -1.44
N TYR A 108 4.98 24.27 -1.67
CA TYR A 108 5.04 23.66 -3.00
C TYR A 108 3.75 22.99 -3.47
N GLY A 109 2.66 23.14 -2.73
CA GLY A 109 1.33 22.69 -3.16
C GLY A 109 1.11 21.18 -3.10
N VAL A 110 1.90 20.46 -2.28
CA VAL A 110 1.62 19.04 -1.96
C VAL A 110 0.26 18.94 -1.28
N THR A 111 -0.50 17.93 -1.61
CA THR A 111 -1.86 17.70 -1.10
C THR A 111 -2.00 16.39 -0.36
N ILE A 112 -1.14 15.39 -0.66
CA ILE A 112 -1.26 14.03 -0.16
C ILE A 112 0.09 13.54 0.37
N ILE A 113 0.13 13.05 1.60
CA ILE A 113 1.30 12.44 2.22
C ILE A 113 0.98 11.00 2.58
N GLU A 114 1.79 10.05 2.07
CA GLU A 114 1.69 8.63 2.39
C GLU A 114 2.79 8.22 3.37
N LEU A 115 2.41 7.73 4.55
CA LEU A 115 3.37 7.22 5.53
C LEU A 115 3.65 5.74 5.35
N GLY A 116 4.90 5.39 5.13
CA GLY A 116 5.38 4.02 5.13
C GLY A 116 5.48 3.46 6.55
N VAL A 117 4.37 3.13 7.18
CA VAL A 117 4.29 2.62 8.56
C VAL A 117 4.80 1.19 8.65
N GLN A 118 4.31 0.33 7.79
CA GLN A 118 4.56 -1.10 7.63
C GLN A 118 3.91 -1.96 8.73
N SER A 119 4.08 -1.64 10.00
CA SER A 119 3.44 -2.29 11.15
C SER A 119 3.28 -1.32 12.32
N MET A 120 2.30 -1.57 13.19
CA MET A 120 2.15 -0.87 14.48
C MET A 120 2.59 -1.74 15.66
N ASN A 121 3.13 -2.93 15.39
CA ASN A 121 3.63 -3.83 16.42
C ASN A 121 5.14 -3.60 16.64
N GLU A 122 5.54 -3.27 17.88
CA GLU A 122 6.92 -2.92 18.22
C GLU A 122 7.92 -4.05 17.91
N ASP A 123 7.58 -5.30 18.21
CA ASP A 123 8.45 -6.45 17.93
C ASP A 123 8.70 -6.61 16.40
N VAL A 124 7.66 -6.37 15.59
CA VAL A 124 7.77 -6.39 14.12
C VAL A 124 8.62 -5.21 13.63
N LEU A 125 8.42 -4.02 14.16
CA LEU A 125 9.20 -2.84 13.80
C LEU A 125 10.68 -3.02 14.12
N VAL A 126 11.01 -3.54 15.31
CA VAL A 126 12.39 -3.82 15.73
C VAL A 126 13.03 -4.88 14.84
N LYS A 127 12.37 -6.02 14.63
CA LYS A 127 12.88 -7.11 13.78
C LYS A 127 13.03 -6.71 12.32
N SER A 128 12.24 -5.76 11.87
CA SER A 128 12.30 -5.23 10.50
C SER A 128 13.29 -4.07 10.34
N ILE A 129 13.99 -3.69 11.40
CA ILE A 129 14.96 -2.58 11.43
C ILE A 129 14.31 -1.28 10.92
N ARG A 130 13.04 -1.02 11.35
CA ARG A 130 12.32 0.19 10.91
C ARG A 130 12.87 1.48 11.49
N GLY A 131 13.50 1.41 12.68
CA GLY A 131 14.15 2.55 13.33
C GLY A 131 13.20 3.56 13.98
N HIS A 132 11.89 3.35 13.92
CA HIS A 132 10.89 4.17 14.63
C HIS A 132 9.96 3.28 15.46
N HIS A 133 9.32 3.90 16.47
CA HIS A 133 8.29 3.30 17.31
C HIS A 133 6.88 3.65 16.81
N ARG A 134 5.87 2.89 17.24
CA ARG A 134 4.48 3.12 16.86
C ARG A 134 3.97 4.52 17.20
N ASP A 135 4.42 5.09 18.33
CA ASP A 135 3.96 6.41 18.82
C ASP A 135 4.32 7.53 17.84
N VAL A 136 5.44 7.40 17.14
CA VAL A 136 5.84 8.34 16.09
C VAL A 136 4.81 8.38 14.96
N VAL A 137 4.20 7.23 14.62
CA VAL A 137 3.15 7.15 13.59
C VAL A 137 1.93 7.97 14.00
N PHE A 138 1.45 7.85 15.24
CA PHE A 138 0.32 8.65 15.71
C PHE A 138 0.64 10.14 15.70
N THR A 139 1.84 10.51 16.12
CA THR A 139 2.28 11.90 16.16
C THR A 139 2.35 12.50 14.75
N SER A 140 3.08 11.86 13.83
CA SER A 140 3.23 12.35 12.46
C SER A 140 1.90 12.37 11.70
N ALA A 141 1.05 11.36 11.87
CA ALA A 141 -0.28 11.32 11.27
C ALA A 141 -1.16 12.50 11.75
N LYS A 142 -1.11 12.80 13.06
CA LYS A 142 -1.82 13.95 13.63
C LYS A 142 -1.29 15.27 13.05
N MET A 143 0.03 15.45 12.96
CA MET A 143 0.64 16.64 12.36
C MET A 143 0.23 16.84 10.91
N ILE A 144 0.30 15.81 10.09
CA ILE A 144 -0.10 15.83 8.67
C ILE A 144 -1.56 16.26 8.53
N LYS A 145 -2.48 15.67 9.31
CA LYS A 145 -3.91 16.01 9.27
C LYS A 145 -4.19 17.44 9.74
N LEU A 146 -3.53 17.89 10.81
CA LEU A 146 -3.67 19.27 11.30
C LEU A 146 -3.13 20.31 10.31
N ALA A 147 -2.10 19.97 9.54
CA ALA A 147 -1.59 20.82 8.47
C ALA A 147 -2.48 20.84 7.23
N GLY A 148 -3.53 19.99 7.16
CA GLY A 148 -4.54 20.00 6.11
C GLY A 148 -4.24 19.09 4.90
N PHE A 149 -3.26 18.19 5.02
CA PHE A 149 -2.96 17.20 3.98
C PHE A 149 -3.90 15.98 4.08
N LYS A 150 -4.18 15.35 2.93
CA LYS A 150 -4.73 13.99 2.90
C LYS A 150 -3.67 13.01 3.37
N LEU A 151 -4.06 12.08 4.22
CA LEU A 151 -3.17 11.09 4.82
C LEU A 151 -3.39 9.70 4.23
N GLY A 152 -2.34 9.12 3.64
CA GLY A 152 -2.28 7.70 3.29
C GLY A 152 -1.42 6.92 4.28
N LEU A 153 -1.80 5.68 4.59
CA LEU A 153 -0.96 4.78 5.39
C LEU A 153 -0.65 3.51 4.60
N GLN A 154 0.60 3.05 4.68
CA GLN A 154 1.02 1.80 4.06
C GLN A 154 1.34 0.78 5.14
N MET A 155 0.85 -0.46 4.98
CA MET A 155 1.21 -1.59 5.82
C MET A 155 1.75 -2.74 5.00
N MET A 156 2.61 -3.55 5.62
CA MET A 156 3.12 -4.79 5.07
C MET A 156 2.61 -5.98 5.87
N LEU A 157 2.42 -7.11 5.20
CA LEU A 157 1.95 -8.36 5.79
C LEU A 157 3.08 -9.39 5.79
N GLY A 158 3.35 -10.00 6.94
CA GLY A 158 4.32 -11.07 7.04
C GLY A 158 5.77 -10.62 7.17
N LEU A 159 6.03 -9.45 7.72
CA LEU A 159 7.37 -9.03 8.14
C LEU A 159 7.94 -9.98 9.23
N PRO A 160 9.25 -9.97 9.52
CA PRO A 160 9.82 -10.75 10.61
C PRO A 160 9.10 -10.54 11.94
N GLY A 161 8.62 -11.64 12.54
CA GLY A 161 7.84 -11.61 13.77
C GLY A 161 6.36 -11.27 13.60
N ASP A 162 5.88 -11.06 12.39
CA ASP A 162 4.47 -10.75 12.14
C ASP A 162 3.56 -11.98 12.25
N SER A 163 2.29 -11.73 12.46
CA SER A 163 1.22 -12.74 12.49
C SER A 163 -0.09 -12.13 12.01
N LYS A 164 -1.06 -12.99 11.69
CA LYS A 164 -2.42 -12.55 11.34
C LYS A 164 -3.01 -11.57 12.36
N ASP A 165 -2.87 -11.88 13.66
CA ASP A 165 -3.43 -11.04 14.71
C ASP A 165 -2.70 -9.69 14.82
N ARG A 166 -1.38 -9.66 14.59
CA ARG A 166 -0.58 -8.43 14.54
C ARG A 166 -0.94 -7.56 13.34
N CYS A 167 -1.18 -8.17 12.17
CA CYS A 167 -1.69 -7.44 11.00
C CYS A 167 -3.07 -6.82 11.30
N ILE A 168 -3.98 -7.56 11.93
CA ILE A 168 -5.31 -7.06 12.29
C ILE A 168 -5.20 -5.95 13.35
N SER A 169 -4.31 -6.10 14.34
CA SER A 169 -4.05 -5.05 15.34
C SER A 169 -3.53 -3.77 14.67
N THR A 170 -2.60 -3.87 13.72
CA THR A 170 -2.11 -2.73 12.93
C THR A 170 -3.27 -2.04 12.19
N ALA A 171 -4.19 -2.81 11.61
CA ALA A 171 -5.34 -2.22 10.93
C ALA A 171 -6.31 -1.49 11.89
N ARG A 172 -6.47 -1.97 13.12
CA ARG A 172 -7.26 -1.28 14.16
C ARG A 172 -6.61 0.05 14.56
N ASP A 173 -5.29 0.06 14.77
CA ASP A 173 -4.55 1.29 15.02
C ASP A 173 -4.72 2.28 13.84
N PHE A 174 -4.75 1.80 12.59
CA PHE A 174 -5.01 2.63 11.41
C PHE A 174 -6.44 3.19 11.43
N VAL A 175 -7.43 2.40 11.84
CA VAL A 175 -8.82 2.88 12.02
C VAL A 175 -8.87 4.01 13.05
N ASP A 176 -8.14 3.90 14.16
CA ASP A 176 -8.07 4.95 15.20
C ASP A 176 -7.41 6.24 14.67
N ILE A 177 -6.42 6.13 13.79
CA ILE A 177 -5.76 7.26 13.12
C ILE A 177 -6.71 7.93 12.10
N LYS A 178 -7.62 7.16 11.49
CA LYS A 178 -8.54 7.61 10.44
C LYS A 178 -7.82 8.25 9.25
N PRO A 179 -7.00 7.51 8.49
CA PRO A 179 -6.41 8.00 7.26
C PRO A 179 -7.49 8.10 6.16
N ASP A 180 -7.21 8.87 5.11
CA ASP A 180 -8.09 8.96 3.95
C ASP A 180 -8.06 7.65 3.13
N PHE A 181 -6.91 6.99 3.09
CA PHE A 181 -6.75 5.71 2.40
C PHE A 181 -5.59 4.90 2.94
N VAL A 182 -5.57 3.61 2.55
CA VAL A 182 -4.50 2.67 2.92
C VAL A 182 -4.00 1.89 1.70
N ARG A 183 -2.75 1.39 1.82
CA ARG A 183 -2.14 0.41 0.93
C ARG A 183 -1.71 -0.81 1.73
N ILE A 184 -1.93 -2.00 1.19
CA ILE A 184 -1.61 -3.28 1.81
C ILE A 184 -0.64 -4.02 0.90
N TYR A 185 0.56 -4.31 1.42
CA TYR A 185 1.61 -4.98 0.68
C TYR A 185 2.03 -6.29 1.35
N PRO A 186 1.80 -7.45 0.71
CA PRO A 186 2.46 -8.68 1.13
C PRO A 186 3.98 -8.55 1.07
N THR A 187 4.69 -9.08 2.08
CA THR A 187 6.14 -9.03 2.13
C THR A 187 6.75 -10.03 1.15
N LEU A 188 7.58 -9.54 0.24
CA LEU A 188 8.38 -10.34 -0.66
C LEU A 188 9.84 -10.34 -0.20
N VAL A 189 10.52 -11.46 -0.39
CA VAL A 189 11.96 -11.56 -0.19
C VAL A 189 12.66 -11.17 -1.48
N ILE A 190 13.28 -10.00 -1.47
CA ILE A 190 14.02 -9.45 -2.60
C ILE A 190 15.51 -9.81 -2.44
N LYS A 191 16.20 -10.06 -3.55
CA LYS A 191 17.63 -10.29 -3.58
C LYS A 191 18.42 -9.14 -2.95
N GLU A 192 19.54 -9.48 -2.33
CA GLU A 192 20.49 -8.52 -1.73
C GLU A 192 19.82 -7.70 -0.59
N THR A 193 18.92 -8.34 0.16
CA THR A 193 18.33 -7.77 1.37
C THR A 193 18.70 -8.61 2.60
N GLY A 194 18.67 -8.02 3.79
CA GLY A 194 18.83 -8.78 5.03
C GLY A 194 17.74 -9.86 5.19
N LEU A 195 16.56 -9.66 4.58
CA LEU A 195 15.49 -10.65 4.60
C LEU A 195 15.82 -11.91 3.79
N GLU A 196 16.63 -11.79 2.72
CA GLU A 196 17.19 -12.95 2.01
C GLU A 196 18.08 -13.79 2.92
N GLU A 197 18.93 -13.13 3.74
CA GLU A 197 19.83 -13.83 4.68
C GLU A 197 19.04 -14.55 5.79
N GLU A 198 17.98 -13.91 6.30
CA GLU A 198 17.07 -14.53 7.27
C GLU A 198 16.33 -15.74 6.67
N LEU A 199 15.89 -15.65 5.42
CA LEU A 199 15.29 -16.78 4.69
C LEU A 199 16.27 -17.93 4.52
N LYS A 200 17.50 -17.66 4.02
CA LYS A 200 18.54 -18.67 3.79
C LYS A 200 18.98 -19.39 5.07
N SER A 201 19.00 -18.66 6.19
CA SER A 201 19.36 -19.21 7.50
C SER A 201 18.19 -19.94 8.21
N GLY A 202 17.00 -19.95 7.62
CA GLY A 202 15.81 -20.58 8.21
C GLY A 202 15.19 -19.81 9.39
N ARG A 203 15.65 -18.58 9.67
CA ARG A 203 15.09 -17.75 10.75
C ARG A 203 13.83 -17.00 10.34
N TYR A 204 13.57 -16.86 9.03
CA TYR A 204 12.38 -16.23 8.48
C TYR A 204 11.65 -17.15 7.50
N ARG A 205 10.34 -17.19 7.60
CA ARG A 205 9.43 -17.83 6.65
C ARG A 205 8.43 -16.78 6.18
N PRO A 206 8.35 -16.45 4.88
CA PRO A 206 7.32 -15.57 4.37
C PRO A 206 5.93 -16.20 4.53
N PHE A 207 4.90 -15.39 4.64
CA PHE A 207 3.53 -15.88 4.53
C PHE A 207 3.31 -16.51 3.17
N THR A 208 2.43 -17.49 3.12
CA THR A 208 1.94 -18.06 1.86
C THR A 208 0.95 -17.11 1.19
N ILE A 209 0.68 -17.34 -0.08
CA ILE A 209 -0.33 -16.56 -0.82
C ILE A 209 -1.71 -16.70 -0.19
N GLU A 210 -2.08 -17.90 0.30
CA GLU A 210 -3.35 -18.17 0.96
C GLU A 210 -3.46 -17.43 2.30
N GLU A 211 -2.38 -17.44 3.12
CA GLU A 211 -2.33 -16.67 4.36
C GLU A 211 -2.54 -15.18 4.09
N CYS A 212 -1.85 -14.63 3.09
CA CYS A 212 -1.99 -13.21 2.73
C CYS A 212 -3.36 -12.86 2.15
N ILE A 213 -3.98 -13.75 1.36
CA ILE A 213 -5.36 -13.55 0.87
C ILE A 213 -6.33 -13.52 2.07
N ASP A 214 -6.22 -14.48 3.00
CA ASP A 214 -7.11 -14.54 4.17
C ASP A 214 -6.97 -13.31 5.08
N ILE A 215 -5.75 -12.82 5.27
CA ILE A 215 -5.50 -11.59 6.03
C ILE A 215 -6.05 -10.38 5.27
N SER A 216 -5.67 -10.22 3.99
CA SER A 216 -6.05 -9.04 3.19
C SER A 216 -7.56 -8.86 3.06
N LYS A 217 -8.33 -9.95 2.87
CA LYS A 217 -9.81 -9.85 2.82
C LYS A 217 -10.39 -9.28 4.11
N ARG A 218 -9.86 -9.70 5.28
CA ARG A 218 -10.32 -9.19 6.59
C ARG A 218 -9.96 -7.73 6.78
N LEU A 219 -8.74 -7.34 6.39
CA LEU A 219 -8.29 -5.94 6.43
C LEU A 219 -9.15 -5.06 5.54
N MET A 220 -9.48 -5.51 4.32
CA MET A 220 -10.37 -4.77 3.42
C MET A 220 -11.75 -4.55 4.02
N VAL A 221 -12.31 -5.56 4.70
CA VAL A 221 -13.60 -5.42 5.41
C VAL A 221 -13.47 -4.41 6.56
N ILE A 222 -12.43 -4.51 7.40
CA ILE A 222 -12.20 -3.57 8.51
C ILE A 222 -12.14 -2.14 8.00
N PHE A 223 -11.34 -1.86 6.96
CA PHE A 223 -11.21 -0.52 6.41
C PHE A 223 -12.50 -0.04 5.75
N TYR A 224 -13.17 -0.89 4.99
CA TYR A 224 -14.44 -0.55 4.35
C TYR A 224 -15.54 -0.16 5.37
N LEU A 225 -15.65 -0.91 6.48
CA LEU A 225 -16.63 -0.63 7.53
C LEU A 225 -16.33 0.68 8.32
N ASN A 226 -15.12 1.22 8.17
CA ASN A 226 -14.70 2.47 8.79
C ASN A 226 -14.46 3.60 7.78
N ASP A 227 -15.04 3.51 6.57
CA ASP A 227 -14.97 4.51 5.50
C ASP A 227 -13.53 4.87 5.07
N ILE A 228 -12.59 3.92 5.19
CA ILE A 228 -11.19 4.09 4.79
C ILE A 228 -10.97 3.43 3.42
N GLY A 229 -10.56 4.20 2.43
CA GLY A 229 -10.29 3.70 1.09
C GLY A 229 -9.09 2.75 1.03
N VAL A 230 -9.25 1.54 0.45
CA VAL A 230 -8.13 0.65 0.15
C VAL A 230 -7.76 0.83 -1.32
N ILE A 231 -6.75 1.67 -1.58
CA ILE A 231 -6.38 2.04 -2.96
C ILE A 231 -5.48 0.99 -3.63
N ARG A 232 -4.73 0.20 -2.84
CA ARG A 232 -3.86 -0.85 -3.37
C ARG A 232 -3.79 -2.05 -2.44
N VAL A 233 -3.82 -3.24 -3.04
CA VAL A 233 -3.55 -4.53 -2.39
C VAL A 233 -2.62 -5.32 -3.29
N GLY A 234 -1.42 -5.67 -2.78
CA GLY A 234 -0.36 -6.30 -3.55
C GLY A 234 0.56 -5.30 -4.27
N LEU A 235 1.75 -5.77 -4.63
CA LEU A 235 2.73 -5.00 -5.39
C LEU A 235 2.32 -4.93 -6.86
N GLN A 236 2.69 -3.84 -7.50
CA GLN A 236 2.57 -3.75 -8.96
C GLN A 236 3.66 -4.61 -9.57
N ALA A 237 3.26 -5.47 -10.50
CA ALA A 237 4.22 -6.19 -11.31
C ALA A 237 5.02 -5.19 -12.16
N THR A 238 6.35 -5.25 -12.07
CA THR A 238 7.28 -4.61 -13.00
C THR A 238 8.09 -5.70 -13.68
N GLU A 239 8.83 -5.37 -14.73
CA GLU A 239 9.65 -6.35 -15.42
C GLU A 239 10.67 -7.04 -14.50
N ASP A 240 11.18 -6.32 -13.49
CA ASP A 240 12.19 -6.82 -12.54
C ASP A 240 11.57 -7.50 -11.31
N ILE A 241 10.36 -7.11 -10.89
CA ILE A 241 9.67 -7.70 -9.74
C ILE A 241 8.87 -8.92 -10.19
N GLN A 242 9.58 -10.02 -10.44
CA GLN A 242 9.00 -11.31 -10.79
C GLN A 242 9.66 -12.44 -9.99
N LEU A 243 8.89 -13.48 -9.70
CA LEU A 243 9.41 -14.70 -9.07
C LEU A 243 10.50 -15.32 -9.94
N GLY A 244 11.65 -15.61 -9.30
CA GLY A 244 12.82 -16.18 -9.99
C GLY A 244 13.77 -15.15 -10.58
N LEU A 245 13.38 -13.89 -10.73
CA LEU A 245 14.27 -12.79 -11.05
C LEU A 245 14.78 -12.14 -9.75
N ASP A 246 14.22 -11.03 -9.33
CA ASP A 246 14.62 -10.35 -8.10
C ASP A 246 13.80 -10.75 -6.87
N VAL A 247 12.66 -11.44 -7.05
CA VAL A 247 11.85 -12.01 -5.98
C VAL A 247 12.24 -13.47 -5.74
N LEU A 248 12.81 -13.75 -4.58
CA LEU A 248 13.26 -15.10 -4.19
C LEU A 248 12.13 -15.93 -3.55
N ALA A 249 11.28 -15.30 -2.76
CA ALA A 249 10.19 -15.96 -2.06
C ALA A 249 9.11 -14.96 -1.64
N GLY A 250 7.96 -15.48 -1.23
CA GLY A 250 6.84 -14.70 -0.73
C GLY A 250 5.59 -14.81 -1.60
N PRO A 251 4.49 -14.19 -1.18
CA PRO A 251 3.17 -14.33 -1.81
C PRO A 251 3.02 -13.43 -3.04
N TYR A 252 3.90 -13.58 -4.01
CA TYR A 252 3.83 -12.83 -5.26
C TYR A 252 2.74 -13.36 -6.19
N HIS A 253 1.87 -12.49 -6.66
CA HIS A 253 0.95 -12.75 -7.75
C HIS A 253 0.61 -11.43 -8.47
N PRO A 254 0.70 -11.35 -9.81
CA PRO A 254 0.44 -10.10 -10.55
C PRO A 254 -0.99 -9.58 -10.37
N ALA A 255 -1.96 -10.47 -10.18
CA ALA A 255 -3.35 -10.13 -9.92
C ALA A 255 -3.75 -10.38 -8.44
N PHE A 256 -2.86 -10.08 -7.48
CA PHE A 256 -3.10 -10.40 -6.06
C PHE A 256 -4.41 -9.78 -5.53
N ARG A 257 -4.70 -8.53 -5.88
CA ARG A 257 -5.96 -7.85 -5.49
C ARG A 257 -7.19 -8.61 -5.98
N GLU A 258 -7.14 -9.11 -7.20
CA GLU A 258 -8.27 -9.85 -7.78
C GLU A 258 -8.45 -11.22 -7.12
N LEU A 259 -7.37 -11.87 -6.69
CA LEU A 259 -7.47 -13.09 -5.88
C LEU A 259 -8.16 -12.82 -4.54
N VAL A 260 -7.81 -11.72 -3.86
CA VAL A 260 -8.45 -11.32 -2.60
C VAL A 260 -9.94 -11.06 -2.81
N ARG A 261 -10.30 -10.27 -3.84
CA ARG A 261 -11.70 -9.97 -4.17
C ARG A 261 -12.51 -11.21 -4.53
N SER A 262 -11.95 -12.08 -5.36
CA SER A 262 -12.59 -13.34 -5.73
C SER A 262 -12.86 -14.22 -4.50
N ARG A 263 -11.91 -14.28 -3.55
CA ARG A 263 -12.11 -14.99 -2.30
C ARG A 263 -13.20 -14.35 -1.42
N MET A 264 -13.27 -13.01 -1.36
CA MET A 264 -14.35 -12.30 -0.63
C MET A 264 -15.72 -12.63 -1.22
N VAL A 265 -15.86 -12.58 -2.54
CA VAL A 265 -17.12 -12.92 -3.22
C VAL A 265 -17.49 -14.39 -2.99
N ARG A 266 -16.55 -15.29 -3.12
CA ARG A 266 -16.76 -16.72 -2.86
C ARG A 266 -17.25 -16.97 -1.43
N ASP A 267 -16.52 -16.46 -0.44
CA ASP A 267 -16.85 -16.67 0.98
C ASP A 267 -18.26 -16.10 1.29
N TYR A 268 -18.63 -14.96 0.69
CA TYR A 268 -19.96 -14.38 0.81
C TYR A 268 -21.03 -15.28 0.18
N LEU A 269 -20.81 -15.80 -1.03
CA LEU A 269 -21.75 -16.69 -1.68
C LEU A 269 -21.91 -18.00 -0.90
N ASP A 270 -20.83 -18.56 -0.40
CA ASP A 270 -20.84 -19.78 0.44
C ASP A 270 -21.67 -19.55 1.72
N ASP A 271 -21.52 -18.38 2.37
CA ASP A 271 -22.32 -18.01 3.55
C ASP A 271 -23.81 -17.82 3.22
N VAL A 272 -24.13 -17.09 2.16
CA VAL A 272 -25.53 -16.87 1.71
C VAL A 272 -26.21 -18.20 1.34
N ILE A 273 -25.50 -19.06 0.62
CA ILE A 273 -26.00 -20.39 0.24
C ILE A 273 -26.24 -21.24 1.48
N SER A 274 -25.28 -21.27 2.42
CA SER A 274 -25.40 -22.05 3.66
C SER A 274 -26.58 -21.59 4.52
N ARG A 275 -26.76 -20.28 4.71
CA ARG A 275 -27.91 -19.75 5.46
C ARG A 275 -29.25 -20.10 4.82
N ARG A 276 -29.36 -20.01 3.48
CA ARG A 276 -30.60 -20.43 2.78
C ARG A 276 -30.87 -21.91 2.94
N TYR A 277 -29.84 -22.75 2.88
CA TYR A 277 -30.01 -24.18 3.12
C TYR A 277 -30.50 -24.49 4.55
N GLU A 278 -29.99 -23.75 5.54
CA GLU A 278 -30.45 -23.89 6.93
C GLU A 278 -31.91 -23.41 7.10
N GLU A 279 -32.25 -22.28 6.51
CA GLU A 279 -33.63 -21.69 6.59
C GLU A 279 -34.68 -22.53 5.84
N GLU A 280 -34.32 -23.11 4.69
CA GLU A 280 -35.21 -23.93 3.87
C GLU A 280 -35.18 -25.42 4.25
N GLY A 281 -34.36 -25.82 5.24
CA GLY A 281 -34.25 -27.22 5.70
C GLY A 281 -33.66 -28.16 4.66
N TYR A 282 -32.84 -27.62 3.75
CA TYR A 282 -32.20 -28.39 2.69
C TYR A 282 -30.98 -29.15 3.20
N ASP A 283 -30.96 -30.46 2.94
CA ASP A 283 -29.83 -31.33 3.27
C ASP A 283 -29.12 -31.81 1.97
N PRO A 284 -27.95 -31.23 1.65
CA PRO A 284 -27.24 -31.59 0.41
C PRO A 284 -26.80 -33.05 0.34
N SER A 285 -26.79 -33.78 1.47
CA SER A 285 -26.46 -35.21 1.50
C SER A 285 -27.57 -36.11 1.00
N LYS A 286 -28.81 -35.58 0.88
CA LYS A 286 -30.00 -36.35 0.48
C LYS A 286 -30.30 -36.31 -1.03
N GLY A 287 -29.48 -35.66 -1.83
CA GLY A 287 -29.56 -35.71 -3.29
C GLY A 287 -30.84 -35.10 -3.90
N ASP A 288 -31.53 -34.21 -3.20
CA ASP A 288 -32.70 -33.55 -3.73
C ASP A 288 -32.31 -32.57 -4.83
N ASN A 289 -32.89 -32.75 -6.00
CA ASN A 289 -32.63 -31.94 -7.19
C ASN A 289 -32.85 -30.46 -6.87
N CYS A 290 -31.78 -29.72 -7.00
CA CYS A 290 -31.78 -28.25 -6.98
C CYS A 290 -32.86 -27.76 -7.94
N LYS A 291 -33.98 -27.22 -7.45
CA LYS A 291 -34.91 -26.48 -8.32
C LYS A 291 -34.12 -25.32 -8.91
N SER A 292 -34.00 -25.37 -10.23
CA SER A 292 -33.33 -24.39 -11.05
C SER A 292 -33.50 -22.96 -10.54
N PHE A 293 -32.40 -22.23 -10.40
CA PHE A 293 -32.41 -20.78 -10.28
C PHE A 293 -33.15 -20.21 -11.50
N GLU A 294 -34.39 -19.80 -11.37
CA GLU A 294 -35.05 -19.03 -12.41
C GLU A 294 -34.28 -17.69 -12.54
N ASN A 295 -33.64 -17.53 -13.69
CA ASN A 295 -32.94 -16.35 -14.20
C ASN A 295 -31.48 -16.08 -13.80
N GLY A 296 -30.73 -16.99 -13.26
CA GLY A 296 -29.24 -16.90 -13.29
C GLY A 296 -28.56 -15.69 -12.62
N TYR A 297 -29.25 -14.85 -11.86
CA TYR A 297 -28.70 -13.67 -11.20
C TYR A 297 -29.01 -13.67 -9.71
N VAL A 298 -27.97 -13.65 -8.89
CA VAL A 298 -28.09 -13.31 -7.46
C VAL A 298 -28.07 -11.79 -7.36
N LYS A 299 -29.19 -11.18 -7.03
CA LYS A 299 -29.26 -9.75 -6.72
C LYS A 299 -28.69 -9.55 -5.31
N ILE A 300 -27.47 -9.07 -5.22
CA ILE A 300 -26.82 -8.74 -3.95
C ILE A 300 -27.25 -7.33 -3.58
N ASP A 301 -28.04 -7.20 -2.52
CA ASP A 301 -28.40 -5.90 -1.97
C ASP A 301 -27.24 -5.38 -1.09
N LYS A 302 -26.99 -4.06 -1.10
CA LYS A 302 -25.93 -3.44 -0.31
C LYS A 302 -26.06 -3.71 1.20
N LYS A 303 -27.29 -4.02 1.65
CA LYS A 303 -27.63 -4.43 3.01
C LYS A 303 -27.15 -5.82 3.38
N ASP A 304 -26.90 -6.69 2.39
CA ASP A 304 -26.51 -8.08 2.60
C ASP A 304 -24.97 -8.22 2.64
N LEU A 305 -24.24 -7.12 2.37
CA LEU A 305 -22.76 -7.03 2.45
C LEU A 305 -22.27 -6.50 3.81
N LEU A 306 -23.17 -6.13 4.70
CA LEU A 306 -22.93 -5.65 6.06
C LEU A 306 -23.25 -6.74 7.09
#